data_b4740b254cc6299b8f843d7ef55b3a10
#
_entry.id   b4740b254cc6299b8f843d7ef55b3a10
#
_cell.length_a   1.000
_cell.length_b   1.000
_cell.length_c   1.000
_cell.angle_alpha   90.00
_cell.angle_beta   90.00
_cell.angle_gamma   90.00
#
_symmetry.space_group_name_H-M   'P 1'
#
loop_
_entity.id
_entity.type
_entity.pdbx_description
1 polymer ?
#
loop_
_entity_poly.entity_id
_entity_poly.type
_entity_poly.pdbx_seq_one_letter_code
_entity_poly.pdbx_strand_id
1 'polypeptide(L)'
;NPTDLAYIVSQNSYYDLLEDASFQTLDEVGSDLAARVTGTIGAVYGTPVVVSDQFAAEAAAGPAAFACYTRNYVTPRLRGVTVEQDYEVMNQRRVIVASQSLGFEEINAGSGADQPVVKIDFIA
;
A
#
# COMPACT_ATOMS: atom_id res chain seq x y z
N ASN A 1 -2.66 -13.62 12.86
CA ASN A 1 -3.45 -14.16 11.77
C ASN A 1 -2.86 -13.70 10.44
N PRO A 2 -2.43 -14.59 9.53
CA PRO A 2 -1.83 -14.21 8.26
C PRO A 2 -2.74 -13.33 7.38
N THR A 3 -4.04 -13.39 7.55
CA THR A 3 -4.99 -12.55 6.82
C THR A 3 -4.95 -11.06 7.23
N ASP A 4 -4.37 -10.75 8.37
CA ASP A 4 -4.22 -9.38 8.86
C ASP A 4 -2.85 -8.78 8.50
N LEU A 5 -1.98 -9.58 7.88
CA LEU A 5 -0.70 -9.13 7.35
C LEU A 5 -0.84 -8.76 5.87
N ALA A 6 0.06 -7.90 5.41
CA ALA A 6 0.26 -7.63 3.99
C ALA A 6 1.76 -7.43 3.71
N TYR A 7 2.21 -7.95 2.58
CA TYR A 7 3.53 -7.64 2.05
C TYR A 7 3.41 -6.54 1.00
N ILE A 8 4.20 -5.50 1.16
CA ILE A 8 4.37 -4.44 0.16
C ILE A 8 5.77 -4.63 -0.41
N VAL A 9 5.86 -4.89 -1.70
CA VAL A 9 7.11 -5.25 -2.36
C VAL A 9 7.46 -4.25 -3.45
N SER A 10 8.74 -4.10 -3.74
CA SER A 10 9.21 -3.37 -4.89
C SER A 10 8.91 -4.14 -6.18
N GLN A 11 8.95 -3.46 -7.31
CA GLN A 11 8.72 -4.10 -8.61
C GLN A 11 9.75 -5.19 -8.91
N ASN A 12 11.02 -4.98 -8.56
CA ASN A 12 12.09 -5.95 -8.77
C ASN A 12 11.89 -7.19 -7.89
N SER A 13 11.63 -6.97 -6.58
CA SER A 13 11.34 -8.07 -5.66
C SER A 13 10.11 -8.88 -6.07
N TYR A 14 9.15 -8.25 -6.75
CA TYR A 14 8.00 -8.97 -7.29
C TYR A 14 8.40 -9.95 -8.39
N TYR A 15 9.31 -9.56 -9.29
CA TYR A 15 9.79 -10.49 -10.32
C TYR A 15 10.56 -11.67 -9.72
N ASP A 16 11.37 -11.42 -8.68
CA ASP A 16 12.05 -12.49 -7.95
C ASP A 16 11.06 -13.45 -7.28
N LEU A 17 9.95 -12.91 -6.73
CA LEU A 17 8.89 -13.73 -6.15
C LEU A 17 8.17 -14.61 -7.18
N LEU A 18 8.05 -14.18 -8.43
CA LEU A 18 7.44 -14.99 -9.48
C LEU A 18 8.23 -16.27 -9.82
N GLU A 19 9.53 -16.27 -9.53
CA GLU A 19 10.40 -17.43 -9.70
C GLU A 19 10.30 -18.40 -8.50
N ASP A 20 9.73 -17.96 -7.38
CA ASP A 20 9.58 -18.79 -6.17
C ASP A 20 8.31 -19.66 -6.28
N ALA A 21 8.50 -20.98 -6.15
CA ALA A 21 7.40 -21.95 -6.18
C ALA A 21 6.38 -21.79 -5.03
N SER A 22 6.72 -21.04 -3.99
CA SER A 22 5.81 -20.74 -2.87
C SER A 22 4.86 -19.58 -3.16
N PHE A 23 5.16 -18.79 -4.19
CA PHE A 23 4.32 -17.67 -4.61
C PHE A 23 3.22 -18.17 -5.54
N GLN A 24 1.97 -17.89 -5.20
CA GLN A 24 0.82 -18.23 -6.01
C GLN A 24 0.18 -16.95 -6.54
N THR A 25 0.08 -16.84 -7.86
CA THR A 25 -0.63 -15.75 -8.50
C THR A 25 -2.14 -15.89 -8.27
N LEU A 26 -2.85 -14.78 -8.32
CA LEU A 26 -4.32 -14.81 -8.17
C LEU A 26 -5.03 -15.56 -9.29
N ASP A 27 -4.40 -15.67 -10.45
CA ASP A 27 -4.90 -16.45 -11.57
C ASP A 27 -4.90 -17.96 -11.25
N GLU A 28 -3.89 -18.45 -10.56
CA GLU A 28 -3.80 -19.82 -10.08
C GLU A 28 -4.81 -20.13 -8.95
N VAL A 29 -5.14 -19.14 -8.15
CA VAL A 29 -6.09 -19.25 -7.04
C VAL A 29 -7.55 -18.99 -7.50
N GLY A 30 -7.74 -18.47 -8.72
CA GLY A 30 -9.06 -18.39 -9.36
C GLY A 30 -9.89 -17.13 -9.06
N SER A 31 -9.27 -15.97 -8.83
CA SER A 31 -9.99 -14.73 -8.55
C SER A 31 -9.42 -13.49 -9.26
N ASP A 32 -9.42 -13.50 -10.59
CA ASP A 32 -8.98 -12.35 -11.44
C ASP A 32 -9.69 -11.03 -11.08
N LEU A 33 -10.94 -11.09 -10.67
CA LEU A 33 -11.71 -9.90 -10.27
C LEU A 33 -11.20 -9.29 -8.95
N ALA A 34 -10.75 -10.10 -8.02
CA ALA A 34 -10.26 -9.64 -6.72
C ALA A 34 -8.94 -8.86 -6.85
N ALA A 35 -8.06 -9.24 -7.77
CA ALA A 35 -6.80 -8.54 -8.03
C ALA A 35 -7.02 -7.09 -8.48
N ARG A 36 -7.99 -6.87 -9.35
CA ARG A 36 -8.33 -5.52 -9.86
C ARG A 36 -8.95 -4.61 -8.81
N VAL A 37 -9.70 -5.18 -7.88
CA VAL A 37 -10.39 -4.40 -6.84
C VAL A 37 -9.49 -4.14 -5.64
N THR A 38 -8.67 -5.09 -5.25
CA THR A 38 -7.84 -5.00 -4.02
C THR A 38 -6.41 -4.54 -4.27
N GLY A 39 -5.95 -4.54 -5.53
CA GLY A 39 -4.55 -4.25 -5.86
C GLY A 39 -3.57 -5.36 -5.42
N THR A 40 -4.09 -6.49 -5.00
CA THR A 40 -3.29 -7.66 -4.61
C THR A 40 -2.99 -8.48 -5.84
N ILE A 41 -1.72 -8.74 -6.13
CA ILE A 41 -1.28 -9.45 -7.34
C ILE A 41 -1.08 -10.93 -7.07
N GLY A 42 -0.82 -11.31 -5.83
CA GLY A 42 -0.60 -12.69 -5.42
C GLY A 42 -0.60 -12.85 -3.91
N ALA A 43 -0.30 -14.04 -3.46
CA ALA A 43 -0.20 -14.34 -2.04
C ALA A 43 0.98 -15.27 -1.75
N VAL A 44 1.62 -15.06 -0.61
CA VAL A 44 2.64 -15.94 -0.05
C VAL A 44 2.11 -16.51 1.25
N TYR A 45 1.94 -17.83 1.31
CA TYR A 45 1.36 -18.51 2.48
C TYR A 45 0.03 -17.91 2.98
N GLY A 46 -0.83 -17.48 2.04
CA GLY A 46 -2.13 -16.87 2.38
C GLY A 46 -2.07 -15.39 2.79
N THR A 47 -0.90 -14.78 2.75
CA THR A 47 -0.72 -13.33 3.00
C THR A 47 -0.69 -12.58 1.68
N PRO A 48 -1.53 -11.55 1.49
CA PRO A 48 -1.59 -10.80 0.25
C PRO A 48 -0.29 -10.02 -0.02
N VAL A 49 0.11 -9.99 -1.28
CA VAL A 49 1.27 -9.22 -1.77
C VAL A 49 0.77 -8.08 -2.64
N VAL A 50 1.23 -6.87 -2.34
CA VAL A 50 0.92 -5.63 -3.06
C VAL A 50 2.23 -5.06 -3.62
N VAL A 51 2.25 -4.74 -4.91
CA VAL A 51 3.41 -4.10 -5.54
C VAL A 51 3.27 -2.58 -5.45
N SER A 52 4.36 -1.92 -5.11
CA SER A 52 4.45 -0.46 -5.08
C SER A 52 5.66 0.02 -5.87
N ASP A 53 5.49 1.13 -6.59
CA ASP A 53 6.54 1.85 -7.31
C ASP A 53 7.23 2.94 -6.47
N GLN A 54 6.79 3.12 -5.21
CA GLN A 54 7.29 4.15 -4.31
C GLN A 54 8.59 3.76 -3.60
N PHE A 55 9.15 2.60 -3.89
CA PHE A 55 10.43 2.20 -3.36
C PHE A 55 11.57 3.01 -4.01
N ALA A 56 12.61 3.29 -3.22
CA ALA A 56 13.85 3.83 -3.77
C ALA A 56 14.46 2.87 -4.80
N ALA A 57 15.30 3.39 -5.68
CA ALA A 57 16.03 2.55 -6.62
C ALA A 57 16.79 1.45 -5.88
N GLU A 58 16.82 0.27 -6.49
CA GLU A 58 17.52 -0.89 -5.94
C GLU A 58 18.99 -0.55 -5.63
N ALA A 59 19.38 -0.80 -4.40
CA ALA A 59 20.75 -0.62 -3.93
C ALA A 59 21.07 -1.73 -2.93
N ALA A 60 22.33 -2.10 -2.83
CA ALA A 60 22.79 -3.02 -1.81
C ALA A 60 22.34 -2.53 -0.43
N ALA A 61 21.70 -3.40 0.37
CA ALA A 61 21.08 -3.10 1.64
C ALA A 61 19.92 -2.05 1.60
N GLY A 62 19.35 -1.80 0.41
CA GLY A 62 18.14 -1.00 0.25
C GLY A 62 16.87 -1.79 0.58
N PRO A 63 15.73 -1.09 0.77
CA PRO A 63 14.47 -1.75 1.08
C PRO A 63 13.94 -2.54 -0.13
N ALA A 64 13.75 -3.84 0.05
CA ALA A 64 13.16 -4.74 -0.92
C ALA A 64 11.65 -4.89 -0.74
N ALA A 65 11.23 -5.01 0.52
CA ALA A 65 9.86 -5.23 0.90
C ALA A 65 9.58 -4.73 2.32
N PHE A 66 8.29 -4.55 2.61
CA PHE A 66 7.78 -4.33 3.95
C PHE A 66 6.71 -5.38 4.26
N ALA A 67 6.80 -5.99 5.45
CA ALA A 67 5.72 -6.75 6.03
C ALA A 67 5.00 -5.86 7.04
N CYS A 68 3.70 -5.64 6.86
CA CYS A 68 2.94 -4.76 7.74
C CYS A 68 1.68 -5.44 8.30
N TYR A 69 1.35 -5.10 9.55
CA TYR A 69 0.10 -5.50 10.18
C TYR A 69 -0.98 -4.46 9.87
N THR A 70 -1.88 -4.79 8.97
CA THR A 70 -2.82 -3.84 8.37
C THR A 70 -3.79 -3.21 9.37
N ARG A 71 -4.14 -3.92 10.45
CA ARG A 71 -5.05 -3.40 11.48
C ARG A 71 -4.42 -2.36 12.42
N ASN A 72 -3.11 -2.14 12.30
CA ASN A 72 -2.43 -1.14 13.11
C ASN A 72 -2.57 0.28 12.56
N TYR A 73 -3.22 0.44 11.42
CA TYR A 73 -3.33 1.72 10.75
C TYR A 73 -4.77 2.21 10.73
N VAL A 74 -4.94 3.50 10.91
CA VAL A 74 -6.22 4.19 10.84
C VAL A 74 -6.13 5.40 9.93
N THR A 75 -7.17 5.62 9.16
CA THR A 75 -7.32 6.79 8.31
C THR A 75 -8.41 7.70 8.89
N PRO A 76 -8.07 8.57 9.85
CA PRO A 76 -9.03 9.51 10.39
C PRO A 76 -9.42 10.54 9.32
N ARG A 77 -10.72 10.77 9.19
CA ARG A 77 -11.29 11.77 8.28
C ARG A 77 -11.95 12.87 9.09
N LEU A 78 -11.35 14.04 9.10
CA LEU A 78 -11.95 15.20 9.79
C LEU A 78 -13.09 15.80 8.97
N ARG A 79 -12.89 15.94 7.66
CA ARG A 79 -13.87 16.50 6.73
C ARG A 79 -13.91 15.68 5.45
N GLY A 80 -15.12 15.36 4.99
CA GLY A 80 -15.34 14.75 3.70
C GLY A 80 -14.99 15.71 2.56
N VAL A 81 -15.16 15.26 1.32
CA VAL A 81 -14.97 16.11 0.16
C VAL A 81 -16.04 17.21 0.18
N THR A 82 -15.59 18.47 0.23
CA THR A 82 -16.44 19.67 0.12
C THR A 82 -16.08 20.36 -1.18
N VAL A 83 -17.09 20.65 -2.00
CA VAL A 83 -16.92 21.36 -3.26
C VAL A 83 -17.54 22.74 -3.12
N GLU A 84 -16.75 23.76 -3.34
CA GLU A 84 -17.15 25.17 -3.30
C GLU A 84 -16.98 25.75 -4.70
N GLN A 85 -17.91 26.65 -5.09
CA GLN A 85 -17.88 27.30 -6.38
C GLN A 85 -17.99 28.80 -6.18
N ASP A 86 -17.19 29.54 -6.90
CA ASP A 86 -17.28 31.00 -6.96
C ASP A 86 -17.12 31.50 -8.39
N TYR A 87 -17.71 32.65 -8.68
CA TYR A 87 -17.59 33.31 -9.98
C TYR A 87 -16.81 34.60 -9.81
N GLU A 88 -15.61 34.62 -10.36
CA GLU A 88 -14.73 35.77 -10.34
C GLU A 88 -15.08 36.70 -11.53
N VAL A 89 -15.82 37.77 -11.25
CA VAL A 89 -16.33 38.69 -12.26
C VAL A 89 -15.24 39.42 -13.03
N MET A 90 -14.13 39.76 -12.32
CA MET A 90 -13.03 40.51 -12.93
C MET A 90 -12.33 39.73 -14.04
N ASN A 91 -12.18 38.43 -13.87
CA ASN A 91 -11.51 37.55 -14.82
C ASN A 91 -12.52 36.69 -15.62
N GLN A 92 -13.80 36.89 -15.39
CA GLN A 92 -14.90 36.16 -16.07
C GLN A 92 -14.70 34.64 -16.04
N ARG A 93 -14.24 34.11 -14.92
CA ARG A 93 -13.97 32.67 -14.72
C ARG A 93 -14.76 32.11 -13.55
N ARG A 94 -15.13 30.85 -13.65
CA ARG A 94 -15.68 30.08 -12.54
C ARG A 94 -14.55 29.33 -11.87
N VAL A 95 -14.39 29.52 -10.58
CA VAL A 95 -13.44 28.81 -9.73
C VAL A 95 -14.20 27.70 -9.01
N ILE A 96 -13.70 26.48 -9.08
CA ILE A 96 -14.21 25.33 -8.34
C ILE A 96 -13.08 24.80 -7.47
N VAL A 97 -13.33 24.74 -6.18
CA VAL A 97 -12.36 24.24 -5.20
C VAL A 97 -12.95 23.01 -4.52
N ALA A 98 -12.23 21.90 -4.60
CA ALA A 98 -12.53 20.70 -3.83
C ALA A 98 -11.52 20.56 -2.70
N SER A 99 -12.00 20.42 -1.47
CA SER A 99 -11.16 20.26 -0.30
C SER A 99 -11.58 19.06 0.52
N GLN A 100 -10.57 18.34 1.06
CA GLN A 100 -10.76 17.21 1.96
C GLN A 100 -9.69 17.27 3.05
N SER A 101 -10.04 16.87 4.25
CA SER A 101 -9.09 16.73 5.36
C SER A 101 -9.11 15.30 5.87
N LEU A 102 -8.00 14.61 5.66
CA LEU A 102 -7.77 13.25 6.13
C LEU A 102 -6.35 13.12 6.66
N GLY A 103 -6.13 12.14 7.51
CA GLY A 103 -4.81 11.75 7.99
C GLY A 103 -4.59 10.26 7.76
N PHE A 104 -3.39 9.81 8.05
CA PHE A 104 -3.03 8.41 8.12
C PHE A 104 -2.08 8.27 9.31
N GLU A 105 -2.42 7.39 10.24
CA GLU A 105 -1.71 7.27 11.52
C GLU A 105 -1.62 5.81 11.94
N GLU A 106 -0.55 5.46 12.62
CA GLU A 106 -0.40 4.17 13.28
C GLU A 106 -1.00 4.22 14.69
N ILE A 107 -1.65 3.13 15.11
CA ILE A 107 -2.26 3.02 16.43
C ILE A 107 -1.19 2.70 17.48
N ASN A 108 -0.23 1.83 17.13
CA ASN A 108 0.85 1.41 18.00
C ASN A 108 2.17 1.39 17.22
N ALA A 109 3.12 2.19 17.65
CA ALA A 109 4.45 2.25 17.04
C ALA A 109 5.31 0.98 17.29
N GLY A 110 4.89 0.13 18.22
CA GLY A 110 5.63 -1.06 18.61
C GLY A 110 6.89 -0.77 19.42
N SER A 111 7.52 -1.82 19.91
CA SER A 111 8.82 -1.73 20.57
C SER A 111 9.55 -3.08 20.56
N GLY A 112 10.86 -3.07 20.35
CA GLY A 112 11.66 -4.29 20.39
C GLY A 112 11.23 -5.35 19.38
N ALA A 113 10.78 -6.51 19.86
CA ALA A 113 10.33 -7.63 19.03
C ALA A 113 8.88 -7.50 18.55
N ASP A 114 8.10 -6.56 19.10
CA ASP A 114 6.71 -6.33 18.77
C ASP A 114 6.58 -5.11 17.83
N GLN A 115 6.98 -5.33 16.57
CA GLN A 115 6.97 -4.32 15.53
C GLN A 115 5.80 -4.53 14.58
N PRO A 116 4.93 -3.53 14.36
CA PRO A 116 3.82 -3.62 13.41
C PRO A 116 4.27 -3.58 11.95
N VAL A 117 5.48 -3.12 11.70
CA VAL A 117 6.11 -3.10 10.37
C VAL A 117 7.53 -3.66 10.47
N VAL A 118 7.84 -4.57 9.57
CA VAL A 118 9.19 -5.13 9.43
C VAL A 118 9.70 -4.81 8.03
N LYS A 119 10.87 -4.19 7.96
CA LYS A 119 11.58 -3.94 6.72
C LYS A 119 12.39 -5.18 6.32
N ILE A 120 12.34 -5.52 5.06
CA ILE A 120 13.14 -6.58 4.44
C ILE A 120 14.06 -5.89 3.44
N ASP A 121 15.37 -6.04 3.62
CA ASP A 121 16.38 -5.43 2.76
C ASP A 121 16.94 -6.44 1.77
N PHE A 122 17.43 -5.96 0.63
CA PHE A 122 18.24 -6.76 -0.28
C PHE A 122 19.53 -7.20 0.42
N ILE A 123 19.94 -8.42 0.17
CA ILE A 123 21.24 -8.93 0.62
C ILE A 123 22.32 -8.26 -0.24
N ALA A 124 23.35 -7.72 0.41
CA ALA A 124 24.49 -7.09 -0.25
C ALA A 124 25.43 -8.14 -0.87
#